data_b751cb9daea9fc10f48b00dfd2cca9ae
#
_entry.id   b751cb9daea9fc10f48b00dfd2cca9ae
#
_cell.length_a   1.000
_cell.length_b   1.000
_cell.length_c   1.000
_cell.angle_alpha   90.00
_cell.angle_beta   90.00
_cell.angle_gamma   90.00
#
_symmetry.space_group_name_H-M   'P 1'
#
loop_
_entity.id
_entity.type
_entity.pdbx_description
1 polymer ?
#
loop_
_entity_poly.entity_id
_entity_poly.type
_entity_poly.pdbx_seq_one_letter_code
_entity_poly.pdbx_strand_id
1 'polypeptide(L)'
;MKETIDFLIDTIEARQVLDSRGNPTVEAEVFLECGASGRAFVPSGASTGAHEAHELRDGGSKYMGKGVLNAVNKIHETISPALCGLSALDQTAVDKLMIEIDGTPNKSNLGANSILAVSLATARASANALDIPLYRYLGDPLSNLLPVPLMNVINGGAHAPNSLDFQEFMLVPHGVNNFSESLRMGTEIFHSLKSLLDQKGLSTAVGDEGGFAPNLSSSEEAGDLLLEAIQKAGFKPGEQVSLALDAASTEFYSDGIYKYEGKSLNSSEMISYLSRLVSNYPIVSIEDGLAEDDWEGWSELNKELGNKVQLVGDDLFVTNTERLRKGIMEKSANSILIKVNQIGTLTETLEAIELAKMSGFTSVISHRSGETEDTTIADLSVATRSGQIKTGSLSRSERIAKYNRLLKIEEELGNQARFAGALGLGPKNI
;
A
#
# COMPACT_ATOMS: atom_id res chain seq x y z
N MET A 1 -29.15 -33.67 -16.26
CA MET A 1 -27.93 -32.93 -16.60
C MET A 1 -27.67 -31.95 -15.46
N LYS A 2 -26.52 -32.00 -14.78
CA LYS A 2 -26.14 -30.90 -13.91
C LYS A 2 -25.90 -29.71 -14.85
N GLU A 3 -26.66 -28.64 -14.69
CA GLU A 3 -26.34 -27.38 -15.34
C GLU A 3 -24.89 -27.04 -14.97
N THR A 4 -24.03 -26.95 -15.94
CA THR A 4 -22.68 -26.43 -15.77
C THR A 4 -22.88 -24.97 -15.44
N ILE A 5 -22.55 -24.54 -14.24
CA ILE A 5 -22.55 -23.12 -13.90
C ILE A 5 -21.45 -22.50 -14.75
N ASP A 6 -21.82 -21.63 -15.69
CA ASP A 6 -20.86 -20.97 -16.56
C ASP A 6 -20.33 -19.70 -15.87
N PHE A 7 -19.05 -19.73 -15.49
CA PHE A 7 -18.31 -18.60 -14.92
C PHE A 7 -17.70 -17.71 -16.01
N LEU A 8 -18.35 -17.67 -17.17
CA LEU A 8 -17.88 -16.86 -18.29
C LEU A 8 -18.23 -15.39 -18.06
N ILE A 9 -17.34 -14.52 -18.49
CA ILE A 9 -17.56 -13.09 -18.49
C ILE A 9 -18.61 -12.76 -19.55
N ASP A 10 -19.74 -12.19 -19.14
CA ASP A 10 -20.85 -11.78 -20.01
C ASP A 10 -20.61 -10.34 -20.51
N THR A 11 -20.41 -9.40 -19.58
CA THR A 11 -20.15 -8.01 -19.92
C THR A 11 -19.30 -7.31 -18.85
N ILE A 12 -18.65 -6.24 -19.26
CA ILE A 12 -17.85 -5.38 -18.36
C ILE A 12 -18.31 -3.94 -18.53
N GLU A 13 -18.82 -3.39 -17.45
CA GLU A 13 -19.18 -1.97 -17.35
C GLU A 13 -18.07 -1.20 -16.65
N ALA A 14 -17.86 0.04 -17.08
CA ALA A 14 -16.89 0.92 -16.42
C ALA A 14 -17.40 2.35 -16.35
N ARG A 15 -16.93 3.08 -15.35
CA ARG A 15 -17.27 4.49 -15.18
C ARG A 15 -16.16 5.29 -14.51
N GLN A 16 -16.18 6.58 -14.77
CA GLN A 16 -15.38 7.56 -14.04
C GLN A 16 -16.07 7.87 -12.71
N VAL A 17 -15.32 7.73 -11.61
CA VAL A 17 -15.74 8.09 -10.25
C VAL A 17 -14.71 9.03 -9.63
N LEU A 18 -14.90 9.49 -8.38
CA LEU A 18 -13.93 10.35 -7.69
C LEU A 18 -13.20 9.57 -6.60
N ASP A 19 -11.91 9.83 -6.49
CA ASP A 19 -11.08 9.37 -5.37
C ASP A 19 -11.23 10.28 -4.12
N SER A 20 -10.56 9.93 -3.04
CA SER A 20 -10.58 10.67 -1.76
C SER A 20 -10.04 12.10 -1.83
N ARG A 21 -9.34 12.44 -2.92
CA ARG A 21 -8.83 13.80 -3.20
C ARG A 21 -9.74 14.59 -4.15
N GLY A 22 -10.87 13.98 -4.60
CA GLY A 22 -11.76 14.57 -5.59
C GLY A 22 -11.22 14.50 -7.02
N ASN A 23 -10.20 13.70 -7.28
CA ASN A 23 -9.72 13.45 -8.64
C ASN A 23 -10.46 12.26 -9.27
N PRO A 24 -10.70 12.29 -10.59
CA PRO A 24 -11.27 11.15 -11.29
C PRO A 24 -10.41 9.89 -11.18
N THR A 25 -11.08 8.75 -11.02
CA THR A 25 -10.49 7.41 -11.13
C THR A 25 -11.47 6.45 -11.81
N VAL A 26 -11.03 5.22 -12.06
CA VAL A 26 -11.79 4.19 -12.78
C VAL A 26 -12.46 3.24 -11.79
N GLU A 27 -13.75 3.01 -12.01
CA GLU A 27 -14.50 1.87 -11.48
C GLU A 27 -14.82 0.91 -12.64
N ALA A 28 -14.65 -0.40 -12.43
CA ALA A 28 -15.15 -1.43 -13.32
C ALA A 28 -16.04 -2.42 -12.58
N GLU A 29 -17.03 -2.95 -13.27
CA GLU A 29 -17.90 -4.03 -12.81
C GLU A 29 -17.95 -5.13 -13.87
N VAL A 30 -17.60 -6.35 -13.48
CA VAL A 30 -17.62 -7.53 -14.33
C VAL A 30 -18.85 -8.34 -13.99
N PHE A 31 -19.66 -8.66 -14.98
CA PHE A 31 -20.85 -9.51 -14.87
C PHE A 31 -20.56 -10.86 -15.50
N LEU A 32 -21.01 -11.93 -14.85
CA LEU A 32 -20.86 -13.31 -15.31
C LEU A 32 -22.20 -13.87 -15.81
N GLU A 33 -22.15 -14.81 -16.75
CA GLU A 33 -23.35 -15.49 -17.29
C GLU A 33 -24.20 -16.17 -16.20
N CYS A 34 -23.58 -16.59 -15.09
CA CYS A 34 -24.31 -17.13 -13.93
C CYS A 34 -25.08 -16.07 -13.11
N GLY A 35 -25.00 -14.79 -13.48
CA GLY A 35 -25.65 -13.66 -12.80
C GLY A 35 -24.87 -13.07 -11.64
N ALA A 36 -23.71 -13.62 -11.28
CA ALA A 36 -22.83 -12.98 -10.30
C ALA A 36 -22.10 -11.77 -10.92
N SER A 37 -21.76 -10.79 -10.09
CA SER A 37 -20.92 -9.65 -10.52
C SER A 37 -19.88 -9.32 -9.47
N GLY A 38 -18.87 -8.57 -9.90
CA GLY A 38 -17.82 -8.03 -9.03
C GLY A 38 -17.41 -6.63 -9.47
N ARG A 39 -17.24 -5.74 -8.50
CA ARG A 39 -16.92 -4.34 -8.73
C ARG A 39 -15.62 -3.96 -8.01
N ALA A 40 -14.77 -3.18 -8.67
CA ALA A 40 -13.53 -2.69 -8.11
C ALA A 40 -13.24 -1.25 -8.55
N PHE A 41 -12.50 -0.55 -7.69
CA PHE A 41 -12.06 0.83 -7.91
C PHE A 41 -10.53 0.89 -7.88
N VAL A 42 -9.95 1.75 -8.70
CA VAL A 42 -8.50 1.88 -8.78
C VAL A 42 -8.00 3.04 -7.92
N PRO A 43 -7.01 2.82 -7.05
CA PRO A 43 -6.35 3.90 -6.32
C PRO A 43 -5.37 4.67 -7.21
N SER A 44 -5.01 5.90 -6.82
CA SER A 44 -4.08 6.76 -7.57
C SER A 44 -3.06 7.44 -6.65
N GLY A 45 -1.78 7.47 -7.00
CA GLY A 45 -0.74 8.13 -6.24
C GLY A 45 -0.75 9.65 -6.31
N ALA A 46 -0.16 10.33 -5.31
CA ALA A 46 0.23 11.74 -5.39
C ALA A 46 1.66 11.86 -5.91
N SER A 47 2.59 11.15 -5.30
CA SER A 47 3.91 10.86 -5.83
C SER A 47 3.87 9.55 -6.63
N THR A 48 4.63 9.45 -7.70
CA THR A 48 4.70 8.24 -8.53
C THR A 48 6.15 7.97 -8.86
N GLY A 49 6.64 6.76 -8.57
CA GLY A 49 7.96 6.30 -8.98
C GLY A 49 8.10 6.33 -10.50
N ALA A 50 9.27 6.67 -11.00
CA ALA A 50 9.52 6.84 -12.44
C ALA A 50 9.28 5.53 -13.25
N HIS A 51 9.27 4.39 -12.57
CA HIS A 51 9.14 3.06 -13.17
C HIS A 51 7.76 2.42 -13.00
N GLU A 52 6.77 3.15 -12.45
CA GLU A 52 5.40 2.65 -12.33
C GLU A 52 4.73 2.42 -13.68
N ALA A 53 3.77 1.50 -13.71
CA ALA A 53 2.89 1.32 -14.87
C ALA A 53 2.07 2.61 -15.13
N HIS A 54 1.80 2.87 -16.40
CA HIS A 54 1.23 4.14 -16.84
C HIS A 54 -0.25 4.28 -16.48
N GLU A 55 -0.59 5.27 -15.67
CA GLU A 55 -1.96 5.68 -15.42
C GLU A 55 -2.47 6.54 -16.57
N LEU A 56 -3.46 6.04 -17.33
CA LEU A 56 -4.01 6.77 -18.48
C LEU A 56 -4.92 7.90 -18.03
N ARG A 57 -4.56 9.14 -18.36
CA ARG A 57 -5.30 10.36 -18.10
C ARG A 57 -5.71 11.03 -19.40
N ASP A 58 -6.86 11.74 -19.39
CA ASP A 58 -7.44 12.36 -20.59
C ASP A 58 -6.65 13.58 -21.07
N GLY A 59 -5.96 14.29 -20.16
CA GLY A 59 -5.37 15.58 -20.46
C GLY A 59 -6.44 16.68 -20.64
N GLY A 60 -6.07 17.78 -21.29
CA GLY A 60 -6.98 18.89 -21.56
C GLY A 60 -7.39 19.68 -20.32
N SER A 61 -8.55 20.36 -20.37
CA SER A 61 -8.98 21.28 -19.31
C SER A 61 -9.92 20.67 -18.27
N LYS A 62 -10.69 19.63 -18.64
CA LYS A 62 -11.63 19.00 -17.71
C LYS A 62 -10.86 18.29 -16.59
N TYR A 63 -11.33 18.46 -15.34
CA TYR A 63 -10.63 17.93 -14.14
C TYR A 63 -9.14 18.30 -14.11
N MET A 64 -8.77 19.44 -14.65
CA MET A 64 -7.37 19.90 -14.75
C MET A 64 -6.46 18.88 -15.45
N GLY A 65 -6.99 18.19 -16.46
CA GLY A 65 -6.29 17.15 -17.22
C GLY A 65 -6.32 15.76 -16.59
N LYS A 66 -6.91 15.61 -15.40
CA LYS A 66 -6.91 14.33 -14.64
C LYS A 66 -8.10 13.41 -14.95
N GLY A 67 -8.95 13.73 -15.95
CA GLY A 67 -10.03 12.86 -16.40
C GLY A 67 -9.55 11.45 -16.77
N VAL A 68 -10.45 10.44 -16.72
CA VAL A 68 -10.13 9.04 -17.03
C VAL A 68 -11.12 8.43 -18.03
N LEU A 69 -11.83 9.26 -18.81
CA LEU A 69 -12.79 8.76 -19.80
C LEU A 69 -12.11 7.96 -20.92
N ASN A 70 -10.87 8.29 -21.28
CA ASN A 70 -10.10 7.49 -22.23
C ASN A 70 -9.85 6.07 -21.68
N ALA A 71 -9.51 5.91 -20.41
CA ALA A 71 -9.36 4.62 -19.77
C ALA A 71 -10.69 3.85 -19.71
N VAL A 72 -11.80 4.53 -19.39
CA VAL A 72 -13.15 3.96 -19.41
C VAL A 72 -13.52 3.48 -20.82
N ASN A 73 -13.26 4.28 -21.85
CA ASN A 73 -13.51 3.90 -23.24
C ASN A 73 -12.67 2.68 -23.68
N LYS A 74 -11.40 2.59 -23.21
CA LYS A 74 -10.56 1.42 -23.46
C LYS A 74 -11.16 0.13 -22.87
N ILE A 75 -11.80 0.23 -21.70
CA ILE A 75 -12.52 -0.92 -21.12
C ILE A 75 -13.68 -1.32 -22.03
N HIS A 76 -14.54 -0.40 -22.44
CA HIS A 76 -15.73 -0.69 -23.23
C HIS A 76 -15.41 -1.16 -24.67
N GLU A 77 -14.47 -0.48 -25.33
CA GLU A 77 -14.22 -0.67 -26.75
C GLU A 77 -13.19 -1.77 -27.07
N THR A 78 -12.29 -2.06 -26.11
CA THR A 78 -11.16 -2.97 -26.35
C THR A 78 -11.15 -4.14 -25.36
N ILE A 79 -11.15 -3.88 -24.05
CA ILE A 79 -10.99 -4.92 -23.03
C ILE A 79 -12.25 -5.80 -22.95
N SER A 80 -13.43 -5.18 -22.79
CA SER A 80 -14.69 -5.94 -22.64
C SER A 80 -14.95 -6.88 -23.81
N PRO A 81 -14.89 -6.46 -25.10
CA PRO A 81 -15.09 -7.38 -26.22
C PRO A 81 -14.07 -8.52 -26.30
N ALA A 82 -12.84 -8.30 -25.82
CA ALA A 82 -11.80 -9.32 -25.84
C ALA A 82 -11.94 -10.37 -24.72
N LEU A 83 -12.51 -9.97 -23.58
CA LEU A 83 -12.64 -10.84 -22.41
C LEU A 83 -13.99 -11.57 -22.35
N CYS A 84 -15.05 -11.06 -23.01
CA CYS A 84 -16.35 -11.73 -23.05
C CYS A 84 -16.21 -13.17 -23.57
N GLY A 85 -16.84 -14.12 -22.85
CA GLY A 85 -16.76 -15.55 -23.13
C GLY A 85 -15.54 -16.26 -22.53
N LEU A 86 -14.61 -15.54 -21.88
CA LEU A 86 -13.54 -16.16 -21.10
C LEU A 86 -14.02 -16.55 -19.70
N SER A 87 -13.44 -17.59 -19.15
CA SER A 87 -13.69 -17.96 -17.75
C SER A 87 -13.09 -16.95 -16.80
N ALA A 88 -13.91 -16.33 -15.95
CA ALA A 88 -13.47 -15.43 -14.90
C ALA A 88 -12.62 -16.12 -13.81
N LEU A 89 -12.74 -17.47 -13.70
CA LEU A 89 -11.93 -18.24 -12.75
C LEU A 89 -10.46 -18.37 -13.17
N ASP A 90 -10.15 -18.13 -14.45
CA ASP A 90 -8.77 -18.13 -14.94
C ASP A 90 -8.19 -16.70 -14.92
N GLN A 91 -7.96 -16.18 -13.71
CA GLN A 91 -7.42 -14.81 -13.50
C GLN A 91 -6.14 -14.56 -14.30
N THR A 92 -5.28 -15.57 -14.37
CA THR A 92 -4.00 -15.46 -15.10
C THR A 92 -4.21 -15.29 -16.60
N ALA A 93 -5.15 -16.03 -17.20
CA ALA A 93 -5.48 -15.87 -18.60
C ALA A 93 -6.12 -14.51 -18.90
N VAL A 94 -7.03 -14.03 -18.03
CA VAL A 94 -7.66 -12.71 -18.16
C VAL A 94 -6.61 -11.60 -18.09
N ASP A 95 -5.75 -11.58 -17.08
CA ASP A 95 -4.74 -10.56 -16.90
C ASP A 95 -3.70 -10.58 -18.04
N LYS A 96 -3.25 -11.78 -18.43
CA LYS A 96 -2.29 -11.96 -19.53
C LYS A 96 -2.83 -11.47 -20.86
N LEU A 97 -4.10 -11.74 -21.17
CA LEU A 97 -4.70 -11.26 -22.41
C LEU A 97 -4.75 -9.72 -22.44
N MET A 98 -5.09 -9.05 -21.32
CA MET A 98 -5.08 -7.59 -21.25
C MET A 98 -3.68 -7.03 -21.46
N ILE A 99 -2.64 -7.65 -20.89
CA ILE A 99 -1.24 -7.26 -21.09
C ILE A 99 -0.82 -7.45 -22.57
N GLU A 100 -1.19 -8.56 -23.19
CA GLU A 100 -0.90 -8.85 -24.60
C GLU A 100 -1.57 -7.84 -25.54
N ILE A 101 -2.82 -7.45 -25.27
CA ILE A 101 -3.56 -6.44 -26.05
C ILE A 101 -2.92 -5.05 -25.87
N ASP A 102 -2.48 -4.70 -24.66
CA ASP A 102 -1.76 -3.46 -24.44
C ASP A 102 -0.44 -3.41 -25.22
N GLY A 103 0.33 -4.49 -25.21
CA GLY A 103 1.56 -4.69 -25.98
C GLY A 103 2.71 -3.78 -25.61
N THR A 104 2.63 -3.00 -24.51
CA THR A 104 3.72 -2.13 -24.03
C THR A 104 4.23 -2.59 -22.66
N PRO A 105 5.53 -2.35 -22.35
CA PRO A 105 6.10 -2.79 -21.07
C PRO A 105 5.44 -2.18 -19.84
N ASN A 106 4.91 -0.95 -19.97
CA ASN A 106 4.36 -0.16 -18.87
C ASN A 106 2.84 0.08 -19.00
N LYS A 107 2.13 -0.69 -19.84
CA LYS A 107 0.67 -0.58 -20.03
C LYS A 107 0.20 0.80 -20.53
N SER A 108 0.99 1.44 -21.40
CA SER A 108 0.70 2.82 -21.85
C SER A 108 -0.38 2.93 -22.92
N ASN A 109 -0.77 1.85 -23.59
CA ASN A 109 -1.82 1.88 -24.62
C ASN A 109 -3.23 1.78 -24.05
N LEU A 110 -3.46 0.87 -23.10
CA LEU A 110 -4.76 0.71 -22.42
C LEU A 110 -4.83 1.54 -21.14
N GLY A 111 -3.70 1.73 -20.47
CA GLY A 111 -3.59 2.31 -19.15
C GLY A 111 -3.66 1.26 -18.04
N ALA A 112 -2.73 1.33 -17.09
CA ALA A 112 -2.72 0.43 -15.93
C ALA A 112 -4.00 0.54 -15.10
N ASN A 113 -4.61 1.73 -15.04
CA ASN A 113 -5.88 1.95 -14.34
C ASN A 113 -7.07 1.22 -14.97
N SER A 114 -7.18 1.16 -16.30
CA SER A 114 -8.23 0.38 -16.97
C SER A 114 -8.03 -1.12 -16.78
N ILE A 115 -6.79 -1.60 -16.94
CA ILE A 115 -6.43 -3.01 -16.78
C ILE A 115 -6.68 -3.47 -15.35
N LEU A 116 -6.19 -2.73 -14.37
CA LEU A 116 -6.34 -3.07 -12.95
C LEU A 116 -7.80 -3.09 -12.49
N ALA A 117 -8.61 -2.11 -12.93
CA ALA A 117 -10.02 -2.07 -12.59
C ALA A 117 -10.73 -3.38 -12.98
N VAL A 118 -10.49 -3.85 -14.21
CA VAL A 118 -11.06 -5.10 -14.72
C VAL A 118 -10.46 -6.33 -14.03
N SER A 119 -9.15 -6.36 -13.81
CA SER A 119 -8.47 -7.46 -13.12
C SER A 119 -9.04 -7.70 -11.72
N LEU A 120 -9.18 -6.66 -10.90
CA LEU A 120 -9.73 -6.76 -9.55
C LEU A 120 -11.24 -7.07 -9.55
N ALA A 121 -12.00 -6.48 -10.48
CA ALA A 121 -13.43 -6.74 -10.63
C ALA A 121 -13.69 -8.20 -11.01
N THR A 122 -12.87 -8.79 -11.88
CA THR A 122 -12.94 -10.20 -12.26
C THR A 122 -12.73 -11.13 -11.07
N ALA A 123 -11.70 -10.87 -10.26
CA ALA A 123 -11.46 -11.66 -9.04
C ALA A 123 -12.65 -11.59 -8.07
N ARG A 124 -13.26 -10.41 -7.92
CA ARG A 124 -14.45 -10.22 -7.09
C ARG A 124 -15.68 -10.95 -7.64
N ALA A 125 -15.90 -10.85 -8.95
CA ALA A 125 -16.99 -11.57 -9.61
C ALA A 125 -16.86 -13.09 -9.40
N SER A 126 -15.65 -13.61 -9.55
CA SER A 126 -15.32 -15.02 -9.32
C SER A 126 -15.57 -15.46 -7.87
N ALA A 127 -15.11 -14.65 -6.89
CA ALA A 127 -15.36 -14.92 -5.48
C ALA A 127 -16.86 -14.95 -5.15
N ASN A 128 -17.61 -13.97 -5.67
CA ASN A 128 -19.07 -13.88 -5.50
C ASN A 128 -19.79 -15.05 -6.18
N ALA A 129 -19.36 -15.46 -7.37
CA ALA A 129 -19.95 -16.61 -8.08
C ALA A 129 -19.74 -17.94 -7.33
N LEU A 130 -18.64 -18.06 -6.59
CA LEU A 130 -18.34 -19.21 -5.75
C LEU A 130 -18.93 -19.10 -4.33
N ASP A 131 -19.59 -17.98 -4.01
CA ASP A 131 -20.14 -17.66 -2.68
C ASP A 131 -19.08 -17.78 -1.55
N ILE A 132 -17.87 -17.27 -1.82
CA ILE A 132 -16.78 -17.22 -0.84
C ILE A 132 -16.20 -15.81 -0.73
N PRO A 133 -15.71 -15.40 0.47
CA PRO A 133 -15.05 -14.11 0.63
C PRO A 133 -13.81 -13.97 -0.25
N LEU A 134 -13.51 -12.74 -0.70
CA LEU A 134 -12.39 -12.47 -1.61
C LEU A 134 -11.04 -12.97 -1.05
N TYR A 135 -10.78 -12.78 0.25
CA TYR A 135 -9.53 -13.28 0.85
C TYR A 135 -9.40 -14.81 0.80
N ARG A 136 -10.52 -15.55 0.78
CA ARG A 136 -10.52 -17.02 0.61
C ARG A 136 -10.32 -17.42 -0.84
N TYR A 137 -10.89 -16.64 -1.77
CA TYR A 137 -10.72 -16.88 -3.21
C TYR A 137 -9.28 -16.66 -3.66
N LEU A 138 -8.65 -15.56 -3.21
CA LEU A 138 -7.27 -15.21 -3.55
C LEU A 138 -6.22 -16.03 -2.80
N GLY A 139 -6.60 -16.62 -1.68
CA GLY A 139 -5.67 -17.28 -0.76
C GLY A 139 -5.71 -18.79 -0.80
N ASP A 140 -5.30 -19.38 0.30
CA ASP A 140 -5.25 -20.82 0.53
C ASP A 140 -5.98 -21.19 1.85
N PRO A 141 -6.08 -22.48 2.22
CA PRO A 141 -6.69 -22.89 3.49
C PRO A 141 -6.05 -22.29 4.74
N LEU A 142 -4.84 -21.75 4.66
CA LEU A 142 -4.14 -21.10 5.75
C LEU A 142 -4.25 -19.57 5.73
N SER A 143 -5.09 -18.99 4.87
CA SER A 143 -5.34 -17.54 4.81
C SER A 143 -6.18 -17.09 6.01
N ASN A 144 -5.55 -17.03 7.18
CA ASN A 144 -6.13 -16.68 8.46
C ASN A 144 -5.22 -15.75 9.30
N LEU A 145 -4.17 -15.19 8.69
CA LEU A 145 -3.23 -14.29 9.34
C LEU A 145 -3.66 -12.83 9.10
N LEU A 146 -4.16 -12.16 10.16
CA LEU A 146 -4.45 -10.74 10.16
C LEU A 146 -3.12 -9.96 10.19
N PRO A 147 -2.95 -8.93 9.34
CA PRO A 147 -1.71 -8.16 9.28
C PRO A 147 -1.55 -7.21 10.45
N VAL A 148 -0.30 -6.93 10.87
CA VAL A 148 -0.01 -5.79 11.71
C VAL A 148 -0.12 -4.51 10.87
N PRO A 149 -0.84 -3.47 11.33
CA PRO A 149 -0.97 -2.24 10.59
C PRO A 149 0.20 -1.28 10.85
N LEU A 150 0.66 -0.61 9.78
CA LEU A 150 1.52 0.55 9.81
C LEU A 150 0.62 1.78 9.62
N MET A 151 0.33 2.50 10.71
CA MET A 151 -0.71 3.54 10.76
C MET A 151 -0.08 4.93 10.66
N ASN A 152 -0.22 5.61 9.52
CA ASN A 152 0.32 6.96 9.32
C ASN A 152 -0.43 7.98 10.17
N VAL A 153 0.22 8.54 11.21
CA VAL A 153 -0.40 9.50 12.15
C VAL A 153 0.17 10.91 12.09
N ILE A 154 1.37 11.10 11.51
CA ILE A 154 1.93 12.42 11.18
C ILE A 154 2.40 12.41 9.74
N ASN A 155 1.92 13.40 8.97
CA ASN A 155 2.25 13.59 7.56
C ASN A 155 3.25 14.73 7.39
N GLY A 156 4.18 14.56 6.46
CA GLY A 156 5.10 15.58 5.96
C GLY A 156 5.30 15.42 4.45
N GLY A 157 6.41 15.92 3.92
CA GLY A 157 6.79 15.79 2.53
C GLY A 157 5.67 16.18 1.56
N ALA A 158 5.45 15.36 0.54
CA ALA A 158 4.40 15.57 -0.45
C ALA A 158 2.95 15.40 0.11
N HIS A 159 2.79 14.80 1.30
CA HIS A 159 1.48 14.54 1.92
C HIS A 159 0.95 15.70 2.78
N ALA A 160 1.76 16.72 3.07
CA ALA A 160 1.36 17.86 3.88
C ALA A 160 2.16 19.12 3.55
N PRO A 161 1.52 20.31 3.51
CA PRO A 161 2.21 21.59 3.30
C PRO A 161 2.82 22.09 4.62
N ASN A 162 3.76 21.33 5.20
CA ASN A 162 4.46 21.66 6.43
C ASN A 162 5.99 21.57 6.25
N SER A 163 6.78 21.70 7.33
CA SER A 163 8.23 21.77 7.30
C SER A 163 8.95 20.41 7.41
N LEU A 164 8.22 19.30 7.51
CA LEU A 164 8.81 17.97 7.57
C LEU A 164 9.16 17.46 6.18
N ASP A 165 10.40 17.01 5.98
CA ASP A 165 10.82 16.41 4.71
C ASP A 165 10.38 14.96 4.58
N PHE A 166 10.41 14.17 5.67
CA PHE A 166 9.88 12.80 5.66
C PHE A 166 8.37 12.79 5.51
N GLN A 167 7.88 11.89 4.67
CA GLN A 167 6.49 11.85 4.23
C GLN A 167 5.54 11.31 5.29
N GLU A 168 5.95 10.26 6.03
CA GLU A 168 5.07 9.59 6.99
C GLU A 168 5.80 9.13 8.24
N PHE A 169 5.14 9.36 9.39
CA PHE A 169 5.51 8.81 10.69
C PHE A 169 4.37 7.93 11.18
N MET A 170 4.66 6.64 11.31
CA MET A 170 3.63 5.61 11.52
C MET A 170 3.75 4.96 12.89
N LEU A 171 2.60 4.60 13.47
CA LEU A 171 2.49 3.69 14.62
C LEU A 171 2.41 2.25 14.11
N VAL A 172 3.08 1.35 14.85
CA VAL A 172 3.05 -0.10 14.59
C VAL A 172 2.67 -0.81 15.88
N PRO A 173 1.36 -0.98 16.17
CA PRO A 173 0.87 -1.62 17.38
C PRO A 173 0.89 -3.16 17.25
N HIS A 174 2.01 -3.78 17.61
CA HIS A 174 2.30 -5.20 17.43
C HIS A 174 2.23 -6.04 18.71
N GLY A 175 2.27 -5.43 19.91
CA GLY A 175 2.38 -6.09 21.18
C GLY A 175 1.04 -6.54 21.77
N VAL A 176 0.14 -7.07 20.95
CA VAL A 176 -1.20 -7.57 21.30
C VAL A 176 -1.49 -8.89 20.58
N ASN A 177 -2.60 -9.55 20.94
CA ASN A 177 -2.87 -10.93 20.49
C ASN A 177 -3.84 -11.00 19.28
N ASN A 178 -4.49 -9.91 18.91
CA ASN A 178 -5.48 -9.88 17.82
C ASN A 178 -5.49 -8.51 17.14
N PHE A 179 -6.11 -8.47 15.97
CA PHE A 179 -6.16 -7.27 15.14
C PHE A 179 -7.04 -6.17 15.78
N SER A 180 -8.19 -6.54 16.36
CA SER A 180 -9.11 -5.58 16.99
C SER A 180 -8.43 -4.80 18.12
N GLU A 181 -7.61 -5.45 18.95
CA GLU A 181 -6.84 -4.78 20.00
C GLU A 181 -5.71 -3.90 19.43
N SER A 182 -5.07 -4.34 18.34
CA SER A 182 -4.08 -3.52 17.62
C SER A 182 -4.72 -2.23 17.09
N LEU A 183 -5.89 -2.33 16.47
CA LEU A 183 -6.64 -1.18 15.97
C LEU A 183 -7.10 -0.26 17.11
N ARG A 184 -7.61 -0.81 18.23
CA ARG A 184 -7.98 -0.02 19.41
C ARG A 184 -6.79 0.77 19.96
N MET A 185 -5.66 0.09 20.14
CA MET A 185 -4.43 0.71 20.63
C MET A 185 -3.99 1.88 19.74
N GLY A 186 -3.94 1.67 18.43
CA GLY A 186 -3.63 2.75 17.48
C GLY A 186 -4.60 3.93 17.59
N THR A 187 -5.91 3.65 17.72
CA THR A 187 -6.96 4.68 17.85
C THR A 187 -6.79 5.50 19.12
N GLU A 188 -6.53 4.87 20.26
CA GLU A 188 -6.30 5.58 21.54
C GLU A 188 -5.05 6.45 21.49
N ILE A 189 -3.98 5.98 20.85
CA ILE A 189 -2.77 6.78 20.64
C ILE A 189 -3.03 7.95 19.69
N PHE A 190 -3.78 7.74 18.59
CA PHE A 190 -4.15 8.80 17.67
C PHE A 190 -4.90 9.94 18.37
N HIS A 191 -5.86 9.62 19.24
CA HIS A 191 -6.57 10.63 20.02
C HIS A 191 -5.69 11.28 21.09
N SER A 192 -4.77 10.54 21.70
CA SER A 192 -3.75 11.08 22.61
C SER A 192 -2.85 12.08 21.90
N LEU A 193 -2.37 11.73 20.69
CA LEU A 193 -1.57 12.61 19.83
C LEU A 193 -2.33 13.90 19.49
N LYS A 194 -3.62 13.79 19.09
CA LYS A 194 -4.47 14.97 18.85
C LYS A 194 -4.50 15.90 20.05
N SER A 195 -4.73 15.35 21.24
CA SER A 195 -4.77 16.13 22.49
C SER A 195 -3.43 16.81 22.80
N LEU A 196 -2.30 16.16 22.49
CA LEU A 196 -0.96 16.76 22.66
C LEU A 196 -0.72 17.90 21.70
N LEU A 197 -1.07 17.73 20.42
CA LEU A 197 -0.97 18.77 19.40
C LEU A 197 -1.80 20.00 19.79
N ASP A 198 -3.05 19.82 20.20
CA ASP A 198 -3.92 20.89 20.68
C ASP A 198 -3.30 21.64 21.90
N GLN A 199 -2.76 20.92 22.88
CA GLN A 199 -2.11 21.51 24.07
C GLN A 199 -0.85 22.32 23.70
N LYS A 200 -0.14 21.91 22.67
CA LYS A 200 1.06 22.62 22.16
C LYS A 200 0.69 23.73 21.16
N GLY A 201 -0.58 23.95 20.86
CA GLY A 201 -1.05 24.94 19.87
C GLY A 201 -0.68 24.60 18.43
N LEU A 202 -0.44 23.31 18.14
CA LEU A 202 -0.10 22.81 16.82
C LEU A 202 -1.36 22.38 16.04
N SER A 203 -1.26 22.35 14.71
CA SER A 203 -2.39 21.99 13.84
C SER A 203 -2.79 20.53 14.06
N THR A 204 -4.11 20.31 14.18
CA THR A 204 -4.76 18.98 14.16
C THR A 204 -5.53 18.74 12.85
N ALA A 205 -5.29 19.58 11.83
CA ALA A 205 -5.77 19.30 10.48
C ALA A 205 -5.08 18.03 9.94
N VAL A 206 -5.82 17.24 9.16
CA VAL A 206 -5.34 15.97 8.62
C VAL A 206 -4.93 16.12 7.15
N GLY A 207 -3.90 15.39 6.75
CA GLY A 207 -3.45 15.25 5.38
C GLY A 207 -4.29 14.25 4.58
N ASP A 208 -3.83 13.94 3.37
CA ASP A 208 -4.54 13.06 2.42
C ASP A 208 -4.78 11.65 2.97
N GLU A 209 -3.91 11.17 3.84
CA GLU A 209 -3.99 9.82 4.42
C GLU A 209 -4.59 9.78 5.83
N GLY A 210 -5.09 10.92 6.32
CA GLY A 210 -5.81 11.01 7.59
C GLY A 210 -4.94 11.22 8.83
N GLY A 211 -3.60 11.23 8.71
CA GLY A 211 -2.67 11.64 9.76
C GLY A 211 -2.65 13.15 9.93
N PHE A 212 -2.23 13.65 11.11
CA PHE A 212 -2.10 15.08 11.37
C PHE A 212 -0.95 15.70 10.57
N ALA A 213 -1.06 16.98 10.29
CA ALA A 213 -0.07 17.76 9.53
C ALA A 213 0.44 18.97 10.33
N PRO A 214 1.07 18.76 11.51
CA PRO A 214 1.61 19.85 12.29
C PRO A 214 2.89 20.41 11.64
N ASN A 215 3.20 21.70 11.91
CA ASN A 215 4.51 22.24 11.63
C ASN A 215 5.47 21.84 12.76
N LEU A 216 6.39 20.94 12.46
CA LEU A 216 7.45 20.49 13.37
C LEU A 216 8.81 20.85 12.79
N SER A 217 9.81 21.02 13.65
CA SER A 217 11.13 21.51 13.26
C SER A 217 12.06 20.40 12.72
N SER A 218 11.77 19.14 13.04
CA SER A 218 12.59 18.01 12.65
C SER A 218 11.84 16.67 12.75
N SER A 219 12.40 15.62 12.19
CA SER A 219 11.90 14.25 12.34
C SER A 219 12.06 13.72 13.76
N GLU A 220 13.08 14.19 14.51
CA GLU A 220 13.24 13.88 15.92
C GLU A 220 12.07 14.45 16.76
N GLU A 221 11.62 15.67 16.49
CA GLU A 221 10.46 16.25 17.18
C GLU A 221 9.18 15.44 16.93
N ALA A 222 9.00 14.95 15.71
CA ALA A 222 7.89 14.03 15.38
C ALA A 222 8.01 12.72 16.18
N GLY A 223 9.20 12.13 16.25
CA GLY A 223 9.49 10.95 17.05
C GLY A 223 9.17 11.15 18.54
N ASP A 224 9.63 12.25 19.13
CA ASP A 224 9.40 12.60 20.54
C ASP A 224 7.89 12.74 20.83
N LEU A 225 7.14 13.41 19.96
CA LEU A 225 5.70 13.55 20.08
C LEU A 225 4.98 12.20 20.03
N LEU A 226 5.41 11.28 19.16
CA LEU A 226 4.84 9.96 19.09
C LEU A 226 5.12 9.14 20.34
N LEU A 227 6.35 9.19 20.89
CA LEU A 227 6.67 8.51 22.15
C LEU A 227 5.82 9.07 23.30
N GLU A 228 5.67 10.40 23.38
CA GLU A 228 4.81 11.06 24.38
C GLU A 228 3.36 10.63 24.23
N ALA A 229 2.83 10.54 22.99
CA ALA A 229 1.46 10.10 22.71
C ALA A 229 1.20 8.65 23.11
N ILE A 230 2.15 7.75 22.80
CA ILE A 230 2.09 6.33 23.17
C ILE A 230 2.05 6.17 24.70
N GLN A 231 2.96 6.85 25.41
CA GLN A 231 3.03 6.80 26.88
C GLN A 231 1.79 7.42 27.54
N LYS A 232 1.30 8.55 27.03
CA LYS A 232 0.09 9.21 27.52
C LYS A 232 -1.18 8.37 27.33
N ALA A 233 -1.22 7.55 26.27
CA ALA A 233 -2.27 6.56 26.02
C ALA A 233 -2.15 5.33 26.93
N GLY A 234 -1.08 5.21 27.74
CA GLY A 234 -0.88 4.10 28.67
C GLY A 234 -0.15 2.89 28.07
N PHE A 235 0.45 3.03 26.89
CA PHE A 235 1.19 1.96 26.23
C PHE A 235 2.71 2.15 26.33
N LYS A 236 3.46 1.07 26.05
CA LYS A 236 4.91 1.04 26.15
C LYS A 236 5.55 1.12 24.75
N PRO A 237 6.29 2.21 24.44
CA PRO A 237 7.07 2.31 23.21
C PRO A 237 8.09 1.16 23.11
N GLY A 238 8.21 0.57 21.92
CA GLY A 238 9.13 -0.53 21.61
C GLY A 238 8.66 -1.91 22.06
N GLU A 239 7.88 -2.01 23.17
CA GLU A 239 7.34 -3.30 23.63
C GLU A 239 5.97 -3.61 23.01
N GLN A 240 5.07 -2.63 22.98
CA GLN A 240 3.71 -2.79 22.50
C GLN A 240 3.48 -2.07 21.18
N VAL A 241 4.08 -0.90 21.03
CA VAL A 241 3.96 -0.05 19.84
C VAL A 241 5.35 0.42 19.44
N SER A 242 5.74 0.11 18.23
CA SER A 242 6.94 0.63 17.59
C SER A 242 6.59 1.73 16.58
N LEU A 243 7.60 2.32 15.97
CA LEU A 243 7.45 3.34 14.93
C LEU A 243 7.90 2.78 13.58
N ALA A 244 7.30 3.30 12.50
CA ALA A 244 7.80 3.12 11.15
C ALA A 244 7.85 4.48 10.45
N LEU A 245 8.76 4.60 9.49
CA LEU A 245 8.97 5.82 8.71
C LEU A 245 8.78 5.51 7.22
N ASP A 246 8.21 6.48 6.50
CA ASP A 246 8.35 6.60 5.06
C ASP A 246 9.10 7.89 4.78
N ALA A 247 10.34 7.76 4.33
CA ALA A 247 11.20 8.91 4.06
C ALA A 247 10.91 9.53 2.69
N ALA A 248 10.43 8.73 1.71
CA ALA A 248 10.22 9.12 0.32
C ALA A 248 11.42 9.91 -0.23
N SER A 249 12.62 9.40 -0.04
CA SER A 249 13.88 10.15 -0.20
C SER A 249 14.13 10.62 -1.62
N THR A 250 13.47 10.05 -2.63
CA THR A 250 13.54 10.51 -4.02
C THR A 250 13.05 11.96 -4.17
N GLU A 251 12.06 12.39 -3.35
CA GLU A 251 11.47 13.74 -3.41
C GLU A 251 12.45 14.87 -3.05
N PHE A 252 13.49 14.58 -2.26
CA PHE A 252 14.51 15.55 -1.87
C PHE A 252 15.93 15.18 -2.33
N TYR A 253 16.03 14.25 -3.31
CA TYR A 253 17.30 13.84 -3.91
C TYR A 253 17.52 14.47 -5.28
N SER A 254 18.72 15.02 -5.51
CA SER A 254 19.17 15.54 -6.81
C SER A 254 20.66 15.48 -6.92
N ASP A 255 21.16 14.99 -8.07
CA ASP A 255 22.60 14.99 -8.41
C ASP A 255 23.51 14.35 -7.35
N GLY A 256 23.08 13.26 -6.72
CA GLY A 256 23.86 12.54 -5.71
C GLY A 256 23.75 13.15 -4.30
N ILE A 257 22.87 14.14 -4.09
CA ILE A 257 22.73 14.88 -2.84
C ILE A 257 21.28 14.84 -2.35
N TYR A 258 21.09 14.49 -1.09
CA TYR A 258 19.83 14.58 -0.35
C TYR A 258 19.76 15.96 0.34
N LYS A 259 18.76 16.75 -0.03
CA LYS A 259 18.50 18.07 0.60
C LYS A 259 17.50 17.87 1.75
N TYR A 260 18.00 17.58 2.93
CA TYR A 260 17.21 17.16 4.07
C TYR A 260 17.43 18.12 5.26
N GLU A 261 16.35 18.65 5.83
CA GLU A 261 16.34 19.60 6.96
C GLU A 261 17.34 20.76 6.77
N GLY A 262 17.37 21.32 5.55
CA GLY A 262 18.26 22.43 5.19
C GLY A 262 19.73 22.05 5.04
N LYS A 263 20.09 20.77 5.13
CA LYS A 263 21.43 20.23 4.92
C LYS A 263 21.55 19.58 3.54
N SER A 264 22.77 19.49 3.03
CA SER A 264 23.10 18.72 1.84
C SER A 264 23.88 17.49 2.28
N LEU A 265 23.31 16.31 2.12
CA LEU A 265 23.87 15.03 2.58
C LEU A 265 24.17 14.13 1.37
N ASN A 266 25.30 13.45 1.36
CA ASN A 266 25.50 12.31 0.47
C ASN A 266 24.85 11.03 1.05
N SER A 267 24.88 9.92 0.29
CA SER A 267 24.25 8.65 0.71
C SER A 267 24.79 8.15 2.04
N SER A 268 26.10 8.18 2.28
CA SER A 268 26.69 7.73 3.56
C SER A 268 26.29 8.62 4.74
N GLU A 269 26.15 9.91 4.54
CA GLU A 269 25.68 10.85 5.57
C GLU A 269 24.19 10.63 5.88
N MET A 270 23.35 10.37 4.85
CA MET A 270 21.95 10.03 5.03
C MET A 270 21.79 8.68 5.77
N ILE A 271 22.58 7.66 5.43
CA ILE A 271 22.63 6.37 6.15
C ILE A 271 23.01 6.60 7.63
N SER A 272 24.01 7.44 7.90
CA SER A 272 24.41 7.77 9.27
C SER A 272 23.29 8.47 10.05
N TYR A 273 22.50 9.33 9.39
CA TYR A 273 21.34 9.97 9.97
C TYR A 273 20.24 8.95 10.31
N LEU A 274 19.88 8.07 9.39
CA LEU A 274 18.90 7.01 9.61
C LEU A 274 19.33 6.04 10.73
N SER A 275 20.63 5.69 10.78
CA SER A 275 21.20 4.86 11.84
C SER A 275 21.06 5.49 13.22
N ARG A 276 21.23 6.81 13.31
CA ARG A 276 21.02 7.57 14.55
C ARG A 276 19.54 7.56 14.98
N LEU A 277 18.60 7.74 14.03
CA LEU A 277 17.18 7.66 14.34
C LEU A 277 16.79 6.28 14.88
N VAL A 278 17.24 5.20 14.22
CA VAL A 278 17.01 3.82 14.66
C VAL A 278 17.59 3.55 16.05
N SER A 279 18.72 4.19 16.40
CA SER A 279 19.33 4.04 17.71
C SER A 279 18.59 4.78 18.84
N ASN A 280 17.91 5.88 18.50
CA ASN A 280 17.24 6.76 19.46
C ASN A 280 15.74 6.44 19.64
N TYR A 281 15.12 5.85 18.66
CA TYR A 281 13.69 5.59 18.62
C TYR A 281 13.40 4.10 18.34
N PRO A 282 12.28 3.56 18.81
CA PRO A 282 11.89 2.16 18.55
C PRO A 282 11.35 1.99 17.12
N ILE A 283 12.18 2.35 16.14
CA ILE A 283 11.86 2.24 14.72
C ILE A 283 12.10 0.80 14.27
N VAL A 284 11.09 0.18 13.67
CA VAL A 284 11.14 -1.22 13.18
C VAL A 284 11.12 -1.31 11.65
N SER A 285 10.76 -0.21 10.96
CA SER A 285 10.66 -0.20 9.51
C SER A 285 10.97 1.19 8.95
N ILE A 286 11.73 1.24 7.86
CA ILE A 286 12.02 2.44 7.07
C ILE A 286 11.69 2.12 5.61
N GLU A 287 10.75 2.89 5.05
CA GLU A 287 10.38 2.87 3.64
C GLU A 287 11.12 3.97 2.90
N ASP A 288 11.65 3.64 1.73
CA ASP A 288 12.37 4.53 0.81
C ASP A 288 13.38 5.46 1.51
N GLY A 289 14.21 4.84 2.37
CA GLY A 289 15.27 5.55 3.13
C GLY A 289 16.32 6.22 2.23
N LEU A 290 16.42 5.81 0.97
CA LEU A 290 17.25 6.42 -0.06
C LEU A 290 16.48 6.50 -1.39
N ALA A 291 16.99 7.28 -2.36
CA ALA A 291 16.37 7.49 -3.66
C ALA A 291 16.26 6.20 -4.50
N GLU A 292 15.27 6.14 -5.40
CA GLU A 292 14.88 4.95 -6.19
C GLU A 292 15.97 4.41 -7.12
N ASP A 293 16.99 5.21 -7.46
CA ASP A 293 18.11 4.82 -8.32
C ASP A 293 19.47 4.80 -7.59
N ASP A 294 19.51 5.08 -6.28
CA ASP A 294 20.74 5.02 -5.46
C ASP A 294 21.02 3.58 -4.98
N TRP A 295 21.17 2.65 -5.91
CA TRP A 295 21.32 1.21 -5.63
C TRP A 295 22.54 0.87 -4.76
N GLU A 296 23.66 1.59 -4.94
CA GLU A 296 24.87 1.42 -4.12
C GLU A 296 24.58 1.85 -2.67
N GLY A 297 23.98 3.03 -2.51
CA GLY A 297 23.55 3.51 -1.20
C GLY A 297 22.56 2.54 -0.50
N TRP A 298 21.59 2.00 -1.23
CA TRP A 298 20.67 1.00 -0.70
C TRP A 298 21.38 -0.27 -0.20
N SER A 299 22.39 -0.76 -0.93
CA SER A 299 23.18 -1.92 -0.50
C SER A 299 23.99 -1.61 0.77
N GLU A 300 24.54 -0.39 0.89
CA GLU A 300 25.22 0.08 2.11
C GLU A 300 24.24 0.23 3.27
N LEU A 301 23.05 0.81 3.04
CA LEU A 301 21.99 0.96 4.03
C LEU A 301 21.55 -0.40 4.57
N ASN A 302 21.33 -1.39 3.68
CA ASN A 302 20.93 -2.73 4.09
C ASN A 302 22.04 -3.46 4.85
N LYS A 303 23.30 -3.25 4.51
CA LYS A 303 24.44 -3.77 5.27
C LYS A 303 24.49 -3.21 6.69
N GLU A 304 24.20 -1.91 6.87
CA GLU A 304 24.25 -1.21 8.16
C GLU A 304 23.03 -1.50 9.04
N LEU A 305 21.82 -1.46 8.47
CA LEU A 305 20.57 -1.50 9.20
C LEU A 305 19.70 -2.73 8.94
N GLY A 306 19.94 -3.48 7.87
CA GLY A 306 19.05 -4.56 7.45
C GLY A 306 18.89 -5.71 8.43
N ASN A 307 19.80 -5.85 9.41
CA ASN A 307 19.67 -6.81 10.52
C ASN A 307 18.94 -6.22 11.74
N LYS A 308 18.66 -4.93 11.76
CA LYS A 308 18.06 -4.21 12.89
C LYS A 308 16.62 -3.84 12.61
N VAL A 309 16.35 -3.39 11.37
CA VAL A 309 15.03 -2.88 10.93
C VAL A 309 14.68 -3.44 9.58
N GLN A 310 13.38 -3.39 9.27
CA GLN A 310 12.86 -3.63 7.94
C GLN A 310 13.20 -2.44 7.03
N LEU A 311 13.78 -2.69 5.87
CA LEU A 311 14.05 -1.71 4.82
C LEU A 311 13.15 -2.01 3.64
N VAL A 312 12.15 -1.16 3.45
CA VAL A 312 11.08 -1.35 2.46
C VAL A 312 11.38 -0.53 1.23
N GLY A 313 11.46 -1.19 0.08
CA GLY A 313 11.50 -0.50 -1.22
C GLY A 313 10.10 -0.29 -1.75
N ASP A 314 9.67 0.97 -1.88
CA ASP A 314 8.47 1.40 -2.61
C ASP A 314 8.87 1.84 -4.02
N ASP A 315 9.37 3.05 -4.21
CA ASP A 315 9.81 3.56 -5.52
C ASP A 315 11.01 2.75 -6.06
N LEU A 316 11.83 2.19 -5.17
CA LEU A 316 12.92 1.28 -5.54
C LEU A 316 12.42 0.09 -6.36
N PHE A 317 11.27 -0.50 -6.01
CA PHE A 317 10.78 -1.75 -6.63
C PHE A 317 9.49 -1.58 -7.45
N VAL A 318 8.67 -0.60 -7.15
CA VAL A 318 7.38 -0.30 -7.81
C VAL A 318 6.51 -1.54 -8.07
N THR A 319 6.48 -2.48 -7.12
CA THR A 319 5.78 -3.78 -7.23
C THR A 319 6.22 -4.62 -8.47
N ASN A 320 7.37 -4.31 -9.05
CA ASN A 320 7.88 -4.91 -10.28
C ASN A 320 8.86 -6.05 -9.99
N THR A 321 8.59 -7.25 -10.53
CA THR A 321 9.41 -8.46 -10.28
C THR A 321 10.83 -8.35 -10.80
N GLU A 322 11.10 -7.60 -11.88
CA GLU A 322 12.45 -7.43 -12.44
C GLU A 322 13.30 -6.53 -11.53
N ARG A 323 12.73 -5.40 -11.08
CA ARG A 323 13.41 -4.52 -10.11
C ARG A 323 13.62 -5.23 -8.77
N LEU A 324 12.62 -6.02 -8.31
CA LEU A 324 12.75 -6.83 -7.10
C LEU A 324 13.88 -7.87 -7.24
N ARG A 325 13.99 -8.59 -8.38
CA ARG A 325 15.10 -9.53 -8.63
C ARG A 325 16.46 -8.85 -8.55
N LYS A 326 16.58 -7.63 -9.13
CA LYS A 326 17.79 -6.83 -9.00
C LYS A 326 18.12 -6.54 -7.54
N GLY A 327 17.16 -6.04 -6.76
CA GLY A 327 17.37 -5.73 -5.34
C GLY A 327 17.73 -6.95 -4.49
N ILE A 328 17.16 -8.13 -4.80
CA ILE A 328 17.50 -9.39 -4.14
C ILE A 328 18.97 -9.76 -4.45
N MET A 329 19.39 -9.69 -5.72
CA MET A 329 20.75 -10.01 -6.12
C MET A 329 21.78 -9.04 -5.52
N GLU A 330 21.48 -7.76 -5.49
CA GLU A 330 22.34 -6.70 -4.97
C GLU A 330 22.23 -6.52 -3.45
N LYS A 331 21.30 -7.24 -2.80
CA LYS A 331 21.00 -7.12 -1.35
C LYS A 331 20.69 -5.68 -0.94
N SER A 332 19.88 -5.00 -1.74
CA SER A 332 19.61 -3.58 -1.56
C SER A 332 18.59 -3.30 -0.44
N ALA A 333 17.67 -4.23 -0.17
CA ALA A 333 16.61 -4.12 0.84
C ALA A 333 16.30 -5.49 1.43
N ASN A 334 15.30 -5.56 2.34
CA ASN A 334 14.80 -6.82 2.91
C ASN A 334 13.26 -6.91 2.91
N SER A 335 12.59 -5.91 2.34
CA SER A 335 11.13 -5.83 2.22
C SER A 335 10.72 -5.08 0.96
N ILE A 336 9.51 -5.36 0.49
CA ILE A 336 8.89 -4.64 -0.63
C ILE A 336 7.53 -4.06 -0.22
N LEU A 337 7.25 -2.84 -0.65
CA LEU A 337 5.89 -2.29 -0.63
C LEU A 337 5.10 -2.80 -1.84
N ILE A 338 3.87 -3.21 -1.63
CA ILE A 338 2.99 -3.76 -2.67
C ILE A 338 1.84 -2.79 -2.92
N LYS A 339 1.85 -2.16 -4.07
CA LYS A 339 0.80 -1.27 -4.56
C LYS A 339 0.25 -1.81 -5.87
N VAL A 340 -0.97 -2.30 -5.86
CA VAL A 340 -1.58 -3.01 -7.01
C VAL A 340 -1.58 -2.19 -8.31
N ASN A 341 -1.69 -0.86 -8.20
CA ASN A 341 -1.72 0.02 -9.38
C ASN A 341 -0.32 0.36 -9.94
N GLN A 342 0.77 0.13 -9.18
CA GLN A 342 2.13 0.33 -9.69
C GLN A 342 2.50 -0.67 -10.79
N ILE A 343 1.89 -1.85 -10.76
CA ILE A 343 2.12 -2.90 -11.76
C ILE A 343 0.90 -3.11 -12.67
N GLY A 344 -0.33 -3.00 -12.15
CA GLY A 344 -1.56 -2.89 -12.92
C GLY A 344 -2.34 -4.17 -13.17
N THR A 345 -1.94 -5.32 -12.62
CA THR A 345 -2.76 -6.54 -12.58
C THR A 345 -2.65 -7.24 -11.23
N LEU A 346 -3.68 -8.02 -10.89
CA LEU A 346 -3.66 -8.88 -9.70
C LEU A 346 -2.62 -10.00 -9.83
N THR A 347 -2.51 -10.61 -11.01
CA THR A 347 -1.54 -11.68 -11.27
C THR A 347 -0.11 -11.22 -11.03
N GLU A 348 0.33 -10.12 -11.65
CA GLU A 348 1.69 -9.58 -11.45
C GLU A 348 1.92 -9.15 -9.99
N THR A 349 0.89 -8.62 -9.32
CA THR A 349 0.94 -8.29 -7.89
C THR A 349 1.23 -9.55 -7.03
N LEU A 350 0.50 -10.64 -7.29
CA LEU A 350 0.71 -11.91 -6.58
C LEU A 350 2.09 -12.52 -6.89
N GLU A 351 2.57 -12.41 -8.13
CA GLU A 351 3.92 -12.85 -8.52
C GLU A 351 5.02 -12.08 -7.77
N ALA A 352 4.85 -10.76 -7.59
CA ALA A 352 5.79 -9.95 -6.83
C ALA A 352 5.83 -10.35 -5.33
N ILE A 353 4.65 -10.60 -4.73
CA ILE A 353 4.54 -11.06 -3.35
C ILE A 353 5.19 -12.44 -3.17
N GLU A 354 4.93 -13.37 -4.08
CA GLU A 354 5.50 -14.72 -4.01
C GLU A 354 7.02 -14.71 -4.21
N LEU A 355 7.53 -13.91 -5.17
CA LEU A 355 8.95 -13.73 -5.36
C LEU A 355 9.64 -13.18 -4.10
N ALA A 356 9.05 -12.16 -3.47
CA ALA A 356 9.54 -11.60 -2.21
C ALA A 356 9.64 -12.68 -1.13
N LYS A 357 8.55 -13.42 -0.92
CA LYS A 357 8.45 -14.48 0.07
C LYS A 357 9.47 -15.61 -0.15
N MET A 358 9.61 -16.08 -1.39
CA MET A 358 10.60 -17.11 -1.77
C MET A 358 12.04 -16.65 -1.53
N SER A 359 12.28 -15.35 -1.56
CA SER A 359 13.61 -14.75 -1.38
C SER A 359 13.90 -14.30 0.06
N GLY A 360 12.98 -14.56 1.00
CA GLY A 360 13.12 -14.16 2.40
C GLY A 360 12.83 -12.69 2.68
N PHE A 361 12.28 -11.97 1.71
CA PHE A 361 11.77 -10.62 1.90
C PHE A 361 10.40 -10.64 2.56
N THR A 362 10.10 -9.63 3.36
CA THR A 362 8.74 -9.33 3.79
C THR A 362 8.00 -8.50 2.74
N SER A 363 6.67 -8.45 2.84
CA SER A 363 5.82 -7.64 1.97
C SER A 363 4.88 -6.81 2.81
N VAL A 364 4.73 -5.53 2.50
CA VAL A 364 3.74 -4.63 3.11
C VAL A 364 2.68 -4.32 2.06
N ILE A 365 1.45 -4.77 2.26
CA ILE A 365 0.35 -4.43 1.34
C ILE A 365 -0.07 -2.99 1.61
N SER A 366 -0.10 -2.17 0.58
CA SER A 366 -0.23 -0.72 0.72
C SER A 366 -1.37 -0.12 -0.08
N HIS A 367 -1.97 0.93 0.48
CA HIS A 367 -2.85 1.86 -0.18
C HIS A 367 -2.06 2.85 -1.06
N ARG A 368 -2.78 3.83 -1.62
CA ARG A 368 -2.20 5.04 -2.24
C ARG A 368 -2.77 6.29 -1.55
N SER A 369 -2.17 7.45 -1.83
CA SER A 369 -2.66 8.75 -1.31
C SER A 369 -4.06 9.09 -1.82
N GLY A 370 -4.39 8.79 -3.07
CA GLY A 370 -5.75 8.84 -3.62
C GLY A 370 -6.42 7.47 -3.53
N GLU A 371 -7.32 7.30 -2.59
CA GLU A 371 -8.04 6.05 -2.32
C GLU A 371 -9.55 6.19 -2.59
N THR A 372 -10.22 5.05 -2.57
CA THR A 372 -11.67 4.93 -2.66
C THR A 372 -12.19 4.07 -1.49
N GLU A 373 -13.49 3.79 -1.45
CA GLU A 373 -14.06 2.83 -0.51
C GLU A 373 -13.67 1.36 -0.78
N ASP A 374 -12.94 1.05 -1.85
CA ASP A 374 -12.50 -0.31 -2.15
C ASP A 374 -11.63 -0.89 -1.03
N THR A 375 -11.86 -2.17 -0.70
CA THR A 375 -11.21 -2.86 0.40
C THR A 375 -10.34 -4.04 -0.05
N THR A 376 -10.07 -4.17 -1.35
CA THR A 376 -9.33 -5.31 -1.93
C THR A 376 -7.98 -5.53 -1.23
N ILE A 377 -7.25 -4.48 -0.88
CA ILE A 377 -5.95 -4.60 -0.20
C ILE A 377 -6.05 -5.23 1.20
N ALA A 378 -7.18 -5.07 1.90
CA ALA A 378 -7.40 -5.74 3.17
C ALA A 378 -7.56 -7.26 2.95
N ASP A 379 -8.39 -7.68 2.00
CA ASP A 379 -8.54 -9.08 1.61
C ASP A 379 -7.22 -9.66 1.09
N LEU A 380 -6.49 -8.92 0.25
CA LEU A 380 -5.19 -9.32 -0.30
C LEU A 380 -4.15 -9.59 0.80
N SER A 381 -4.09 -8.74 1.82
CA SER A 381 -3.13 -8.89 2.93
C SER A 381 -3.34 -10.17 3.71
N VAL A 382 -4.59 -10.58 3.92
CA VAL A 382 -4.94 -11.85 4.59
C VAL A 382 -4.75 -13.03 3.66
N ALA A 383 -5.18 -12.92 2.40
CA ALA A 383 -5.04 -13.96 1.38
C ALA A 383 -3.59 -14.40 1.21
N THR A 384 -2.68 -13.45 1.08
CA THR A 384 -1.25 -13.70 0.85
C THR A 384 -0.45 -13.96 2.13
N ARG A 385 -1.07 -13.74 3.30
CA ARG A 385 -0.39 -13.83 4.60
C ARG A 385 0.86 -12.93 4.64
N SER A 386 0.76 -11.73 4.06
CA SER A 386 1.85 -10.75 4.03
C SER A 386 2.31 -10.33 5.44
N GLY A 387 1.41 -10.44 6.41
CA GLY A 387 1.68 -10.10 7.82
C GLY A 387 1.67 -8.61 8.11
N GLN A 388 1.60 -7.75 7.09
CA GLN A 388 1.63 -6.29 7.24
C GLN A 388 0.68 -5.60 6.27
N ILE A 389 0.12 -4.46 6.70
CA ILE A 389 -0.67 -3.57 5.86
C ILE A 389 -0.37 -2.10 6.20
N LYS A 390 -0.18 -1.27 5.18
CA LYS A 390 -0.05 0.18 5.26
C LYS A 390 -1.27 0.78 4.58
N THR A 391 -2.22 1.35 5.35
CA THR A 391 -3.49 1.83 4.78
C THR A 391 -3.95 3.15 5.38
N GLY A 392 -2.99 4.01 5.74
CA GLY A 392 -3.23 5.34 6.24
C GLY A 392 -3.55 5.38 7.72
N SER A 393 -4.18 6.46 8.16
CA SER A 393 -4.46 6.74 9.55
C SER A 393 -5.82 6.19 10.01
N LEU A 394 -6.19 6.58 11.21
CA LEU A 394 -7.42 6.21 11.92
C LEU A 394 -8.53 7.28 11.75
N SER A 395 -8.45 7.99 10.65
CA SER A 395 -9.43 8.99 10.20
C SER A 395 -9.55 8.93 8.67
N ARG A 396 -10.62 9.53 8.10
CA ARG A 396 -11.05 9.47 6.70
C ARG A 396 -11.62 8.09 6.31
N SER A 397 -12.83 8.09 5.76
CA SER A 397 -13.64 6.88 5.56
C SER A 397 -12.98 5.86 4.63
N GLU A 398 -12.25 6.30 3.61
CA GLU A 398 -11.56 5.44 2.65
C GLU A 398 -10.38 4.66 3.29
N ARG A 399 -9.79 5.17 4.37
CA ARG A 399 -8.78 4.47 5.18
C ARG A 399 -9.45 3.49 6.14
N ILE A 400 -10.43 3.99 6.88
CA ILE A 400 -11.20 3.22 7.87
C ILE A 400 -11.91 2.02 7.23
N ALA A 401 -12.34 2.12 5.97
CA ALA A 401 -12.98 1.02 5.25
C ALA A 401 -12.11 -0.25 5.24
N LYS A 402 -10.79 -0.12 5.05
CA LYS A 402 -9.85 -1.26 5.05
C LYS A 402 -9.70 -1.86 6.44
N TYR A 403 -9.61 -1.02 7.49
CA TYR A 403 -9.57 -1.50 8.88
C TYR A 403 -10.86 -2.21 9.27
N ASN A 404 -12.02 -1.65 8.91
CA ASN A 404 -13.33 -2.28 9.17
C ASN A 404 -13.47 -3.61 8.42
N ARG A 405 -12.91 -3.72 7.20
CA ARG A 405 -12.87 -4.99 6.47
C ARG A 405 -12.03 -6.04 7.19
N LEU A 406 -10.88 -5.66 7.74
CA LEU A 406 -10.03 -6.56 8.53
C LEU A 406 -10.72 -7.00 9.83
N LEU A 407 -11.44 -6.12 10.53
CA LEU A 407 -12.26 -6.50 11.69
C LEU A 407 -13.33 -7.54 11.30
N LYS A 408 -13.99 -7.34 10.16
CA LYS A 408 -14.97 -8.31 9.66
C LYS A 408 -14.33 -9.65 9.31
N ILE A 409 -13.15 -9.65 8.69
CA ILE A 409 -12.40 -10.89 8.41
C ILE A 409 -12.00 -11.59 9.72
N GLU A 410 -11.55 -10.84 10.73
CA GLU A 410 -11.23 -11.41 12.04
C GLU A 410 -12.45 -12.10 12.67
N GLU A 411 -13.63 -11.46 12.60
CA GLU A 411 -14.91 -12.04 13.07
C GLU A 411 -15.29 -13.28 12.26
N GLU A 412 -15.22 -13.25 10.94
CA GLU A 412 -15.50 -14.39 10.05
C GLU A 412 -14.59 -15.60 10.33
N LEU A 413 -13.34 -15.36 10.67
CA LEU A 413 -12.36 -16.39 11.02
C LEU A 413 -12.57 -16.94 12.44
N GLY A 414 -13.10 -16.14 13.36
CA GLY A 414 -13.33 -16.53 14.75
C GLY A 414 -12.06 -17.10 15.41
N ASN A 415 -12.16 -18.28 16.00
CA ASN A 415 -11.03 -18.93 16.67
C ASN A 415 -9.87 -19.37 15.75
N GLN A 416 -10.04 -19.28 14.44
CA GLN A 416 -8.97 -19.56 13.48
C GLN A 416 -8.14 -18.31 13.17
N ALA A 417 -8.63 -17.12 13.52
CA ALA A 417 -7.90 -15.86 13.31
C ALA A 417 -6.56 -15.89 14.06
N ARG A 418 -5.51 -15.49 13.36
CA ARG A 418 -4.17 -15.30 13.92
C ARG A 418 -3.74 -13.88 13.62
N PHE A 419 -3.06 -13.25 14.54
CA PHE A 419 -2.51 -11.91 14.34
C PHE A 419 -1.00 -12.02 14.15
N ALA A 420 -0.48 -11.31 13.15
CA ALA A 420 0.94 -11.36 12.81
C ALA A 420 1.82 -10.78 13.92
N GLY A 421 1.37 -9.71 14.58
CA GLY A 421 2.11 -9.08 15.66
C GLY A 421 3.55 -8.77 15.26
N ALA A 422 4.49 -8.89 16.20
CA ALA A 422 5.90 -8.67 15.95
C ALA A 422 6.52 -9.65 14.94
N LEU A 423 5.94 -10.84 14.76
CA LEU A 423 6.42 -11.81 13.78
C LEU A 423 6.15 -11.41 12.33
N GLY A 424 5.19 -10.51 12.11
CA GLY A 424 4.91 -9.95 10.79
C GLY A 424 5.95 -8.92 10.34
N LEU A 425 6.67 -8.33 11.28
CA LEU A 425 7.70 -7.32 11.02
C LEU A 425 9.02 -7.98 10.61
N GLY A 426 9.83 -7.28 9.84
CA GLY A 426 11.12 -7.75 9.30
C GLY A 426 12.09 -8.33 10.30
N PRO A 427 13.41 -8.13 10.21
CA PRO A 427 14.40 -9.07 10.76
C PRO A 427 14.12 -9.48 12.19
N LYS A 428 14.19 -10.80 12.44
CA LYS A 428 13.69 -11.53 13.62
C LYS A 428 14.41 -11.22 14.97
N ASN A 429 14.97 -10.05 15.11
CA ASN A 429 15.66 -9.61 16.34
C ASN A 429 14.87 -8.55 17.12
N ILE A 430 13.58 -8.46 16.86
CA ILE A 430 12.65 -7.63 17.65
C ILE A 430 12.03 -8.47 18.76
#